data_2dececd6c59967dddf8641242d8cc9a4
#
_entry.id   2dececd6c59967dddf8641242d8cc9a4
#
_cell.length_a   1.000
_cell.length_b   1.000
_cell.length_c   1.000
_cell.angle_alpha   90.00
_cell.angle_beta   90.00
_cell.angle_gamma   90.00
#
_symmetry.space_group_name_H-M   'P 1'
#
loop_
_entity.id
_entity.type
_entity.pdbx_description
1 polymer ?
#
loop_
_entity_poly.entity_id
_entity_poly.type
_entity_poly.pdbx_seq_one_letter_code
_entity_poly.pdbx_strand_id
1 'polypeptide(L)'
;MMKRKIVVSLLTKDQEFQVMQAADAERAAARAGFDIEVVYANNNTALQQERLYHFVHAHERTRPAAIVAQTVSGEGLPRVALEAVKAGIGWVLLSTDVPYIDALHAEYPELPISVVTTDQLSIGRIQGRQFRSLLPAGGNIIYIQGRADTSAARLRLQGMEEAIDGSKIKAKVLIGEWTEASGERAVLSWLRLSTSEGETLSLVGAQNDAMAIGARKAIAARRPQWLHLPFTGCDGLPEGGQLLVKEGQLAATVIMQSNAGPAIDLIAAQLNKRQPAPARVVLQPRGYP
;
A
#
# COMPACT_ATOMS: atom_id res chain seq x y z
N MET A 1 -30.98 14.95 -12.44
CA MET A 1 -30.12 15.33 -11.31
C MET A 1 -28.66 15.15 -11.71
N MET A 2 -27.80 16.14 -11.48
CA MET A 2 -26.35 15.93 -11.66
C MET A 2 -25.88 14.86 -10.69
N LYS A 3 -25.06 13.92 -11.19
CA LYS A 3 -24.46 12.91 -10.33
C LYS A 3 -23.47 13.58 -9.37
N ARG A 4 -23.40 13.09 -8.13
CA ARG A 4 -22.39 13.55 -7.18
C ARG A 4 -21.02 13.04 -7.62
N LYS A 5 -19.99 13.91 -7.53
CA LYS A 5 -18.63 13.58 -7.91
C LYS A 5 -17.86 13.04 -6.69
N ILE A 6 -17.02 12.03 -6.91
CA ILE A 6 -15.98 11.57 -5.99
C ILE A 6 -14.63 11.78 -6.64
N VAL A 7 -13.67 12.33 -5.90
CA VAL A 7 -12.28 12.44 -6.34
C VAL A 7 -11.47 11.31 -5.69
N VAL A 8 -10.68 10.60 -6.49
CA VAL A 8 -9.76 9.56 -6.01
C VAL A 8 -8.33 9.97 -6.31
N SER A 9 -7.55 10.24 -5.26
CA SER A 9 -6.15 10.64 -5.36
C SER A 9 -5.25 9.44 -5.06
N LEU A 10 -4.46 9.03 -6.05
CA LEU A 10 -3.55 7.89 -5.99
C LEU A 10 -2.09 8.33 -6.14
N LEU A 11 -1.14 7.42 -5.85
CA LEU A 11 0.29 7.75 -5.81
C LEU A 11 0.86 8.00 -7.20
N THR A 12 0.70 7.03 -8.14
CA THR A 12 1.27 7.10 -9.49
C THR A 12 0.53 6.13 -10.44
N LYS A 13 0.67 6.35 -11.74
CA LYS A 13 0.19 5.42 -12.78
C LYS A 13 1.14 4.25 -13.04
N ASP A 14 2.38 4.33 -12.54
CA ASP A 14 3.46 3.40 -12.89
C ASP A 14 3.49 2.14 -12.02
N GLN A 15 2.55 2.01 -11.07
CA GLN A 15 2.45 0.87 -10.16
C GLN A 15 1.14 0.12 -10.40
N GLU A 16 1.24 -1.18 -10.67
CA GLU A 16 0.08 -2.05 -10.97
C GLU A 16 -1.00 -2.00 -9.87
N PHE A 17 -0.59 -1.99 -8.60
CA PHE A 17 -1.52 -1.86 -7.48
C PHE A 17 -2.34 -0.55 -7.54
N GLN A 18 -1.72 0.57 -7.95
CA GLN A 18 -2.42 1.85 -8.13
C GLN A 18 -3.38 1.82 -9.32
N VAL A 19 -3.00 1.15 -10.41
CA VAL A 19 -3.87 0.94 -11.57
C VAL A 19 -5.08 0.09 -11.19
N MET A 20 -4.88 -0.98 -10.44
CA MET A 20 -5.97 -1.81 -9.91
C MET A 20 -6.92 -1.00 -9.00
N GLN A 21 -6.37 -0.16 -8.12
CA GLN A 21 -7.15 0.72 -7.24
C GLN A 21 -8.04 1.69 -8.05
N ALA A 22 -7.48 2.32 -9.09
CA ALA A 22 -8.23 3.22 -9.98
C ALA A 22 -9.39 2.49 -10.66
N ALA A 23 -9.10 1.37 -11.32
CA ALA A 23 -10.10 0.58 -12.04
C ALA A 23 -11.22 0.06 -11.11
N ASP A 24 -10.88 -0.30 -9.86
CA ASP A 24 -11.86 -0.77 -8.89
C ASP A 24 -12.75 0.37 -8.37
N ALA A 25 -12.15 1.56 -8.11
CA ALA A 25 -12.90 2.75 -7.76
C ALA A 25 -13.90 3.16 -8.87
N GLU A 26 -13.47 3.13 -10.13
CA GLU A 26 -14.32 3.43 -11.29
C GLU A 26 -15.51 2.46 -11.38
N ARG A 27 -15.25 1.15 -11.25
CA ARG A 27 -16.33 0.14 -11.24
C ARG A 27 -17.31 0.35 -10.09
N ALA A 28 -16.81 0.63 -8.89
CA ALA A 28 -17.64 0.85 -7.71
C ALA A 28 -18.47 2.13 -7.85
N ALA A 29 -17.87 3.23 -8.33
CA ALA A 29 -18.57 4.50 -8.58
C ALA A 29 -19.69 4.34 -9.62
N ALA A 30 -19.43 3.62 -10.72
CA ALA A 30 -20.43 3.34 -11.74
C ALA A 30 -21.64 2.57 -11.17
N ARG A 31 -21.38 1.53 -10.34
CA ARG A 31 -22.45 0.77 -9.65
C ARG A 31 -23.26 1.64 -8.70
N ALA A 32 -22.61 2.58 -8.01
CA ALA A 32 -23.22 3.44 -7.00
C ALA A 32 -23.87 4.72 -7.57
N GLY A 33 -23.70 4.98 -8.86
CA GLY A 33 -24.26 6.15 -9.55
C GLY A 33 -23.52 7.45 -9.28
N PHE A 34 -22.21 7.41 -8.96
CA PHE A 34 -21.33 8.57 -8.84
C PHE A 34 -20.56 8.86 -10.12
N ASP A 35 -20.24 10.14 -10.33
CA ASP A 35 -19.16 10.53 -11.22
C ASP A 35 -17.82 10.42 -10.46
N ILE A 36 -16.77 10.01 -11.15
CA ILE A 36 -15.46 9.83 -10.54
C ILE A 36 -14.39 10.59 -11.31
N GLU A 37 -13.46 11.19 -10.58
CA GLU A 37 -12.25 11.79 -11.13
C GLU A 37 -11.03 11.21 -10.42
N VAL A 38 -10.18 10.51 -11.18
CA VAL A 38 -8.94 9.92 -10.64
C VAL A 38 -7.76 10.84 -10.95
N VAL A 39 -7.04 11.25 -9.91
CA VAL A 39 -5.84 12.10 -10.01
C VAL A 39 -4.64 11.41 -9.38
N TYR A 40 -3.44 11.65 -9.92
CA TYR A 40 -2.22 11.01 -9.45
C TYR A 40 -1.23 12.04 -8.91
N ALA A 41 -0.60 11.71 -7.80
CA ALA A 41 0.37 12.56 -7.11
C ALA A 41 1.79 12.47 -7.69
N ASN A 42 2.08 11.52 -8.57
CA ASN A 42 3.41 11.21 -9.09
C ASN A 42 4.46 11.04 -7.96
N ASN A 43 4.06 10.40 -6.86
CA ASN A 43 4.85 10.22 -5.64
C ASN A 43 5.37 11.54 -5.02
N ASN A 44 4.68 12.67 -5.27
CA ASN A 44 5.04 14.00 -4.79
C ASN A 44 3.96 14.54 -3.85
N THR A 45 4.29 14.71 -2.58
CA THR A 45 3.36 15.19 -1.54
C THR A 45 2.86 16.61 -1.82
N ALA A 46 3.74 17.52 -2.28
CA ALA A 46 3.34 18.90 -2.57
C ALA A 46 2.35 18.96 -3.74
N LEU A 47 2.60 18.21 -4.82
CA LEU A 47 1.68 18.08 -5.93
C LEU A 47 0.33 17.48 -5.51
N GLN A 48 0.36 16.48 -4.61
CA GLN A 48 -0.88 15.90 -4.08
C GLN A 48 -1.69 16.93 -3.30
N GLN A 49 -1.06 17.68 -2.41
CA GLN A 49 -1.70 18.75 -1.64
C GLN A 49 -2.30 19.81 -2.54
N GLU A 50 -1.52 20.32 -3.51
CA GLU A 50 -1.98 21.34 -4.48
C GLU A 50 -3.25 20.90 -5.22
N ARG A 51 -3.23 19.68 -5.79
CA ARG A 51 -4.37 19.12 -6.50
C ARG A 51 -5.60 18.96 -5.62
N LEU A 52 -5.41 18.48 -4.40
CA LEU A 52 -6.52 18.26 -3.46
C LEU A 52 -7.10 19.59 -2.97
N TYR A 53 -6.26 20.61 -2.68
CA TYR A 53 -6.74 21.95 -2.34
C TYR A 53 -7.55 22.58 -3.47
N HIS A 54 -7.21 22.33 -4.74
CA HIS A 54 -8.02 22.80 -5.86
C HIS A 54 -9.47 22.28 -5.76
N PHE A 55 -9.69 21.02 -5.39
CA PHE A 55 -11.04 20.47 -5.20
C PHE A 55 -11.71 20.98 -3.93
N VAL A 56 -10.97 21.15 -2.84
CA VAL A 56 -11.51 21.65 -1.56
C VAL A 56 -11.99 23.11 -1.71
N HIS A 57 -11.22 23.95 -2.42
CA HIS A 57 -11.54 25.37 -2.61
C HIS A 57 -12.39 25.65 -3.86
N ALA A 58 -12.81 24.62 -4.58
CA ALA A 58 -13.71 24.77 -5.71
C ALA A 58 -15.05 25.38 -5.28
N HIS A 59 -15.76 26.00 -6.25
CA HIS A 59 -17.10 26.52 -5.99
C HIS A 59 -18.03 25.40 -5.47
N GLU A 60 -18.90 25.70 -4.52
CA GLU A 60 -19.77 24.74 -3.84
C GLU A 60 -20.49 23.77 -4.78
N ARG A 61 -20.99 24.27 -5.93
CA ARG A 61 -21.70 23.44 -6.94
C ARG A 61 -20.81 22.44 -7.67
N THR A 62 -19.49 22.61 -7.62
CA THR A 62 -18.50 21.76 -8.32
C THR A 62 -17.63 20.96 -7.37
N ARG A 63 -17.80 21.17 -6.07
CA ARG A 63 -17.09 20.39 -5.05
C ARG A 63 -17.43 18.91 -5.13
N PRO A 64 -16.46 18.00 -4.91
CA PRO A 64 -16.76 16.59 -4.78
C PRO A 64 -17.56 16.33 -3.49
N ALA A 65 -18.40 15.30 -3.50
CA ALA A 65 -19.09 14.82 -2.30
C ALA A 65 -18.14 14.15 -1.31
N ALA A 66 -17.05 13.55 -1.82
CA ALA A 66 -15.99 12.96 -1.02
C ALA A 66 -14.66 12.91 -1.80
N ILE A 67 -13.57 12.91 -1.05
CA ILE A 67 -12.22 12.64 -1.52
C ILE A 67 -11.76 11.30 -0.92
N VAL A 68 -11.30 10.40 -1.79
CA VAL A 68 -10.65 9.13 -1.42
C VAL A 68 -9.16 9.29 -1.73
N ALA A 69 -8.28 9.16 -0.75
CA ALA A 69 -6.86 9.44 -0.95
C ALA A 69 -5.97 8.30 -0.44
N GLN A 70 -5.14 7.77 -1.32
CA GLN A 70 -3.91 7.11 -0.90
C GLN A 70 -2.81 8.17 -0.86
N THR A 71 -2.32 8.49 0.33
CA THR A 71 -1.43 9.63 0.52
C THR A 71 0.04 9.26 0.34
N VAL A 72 0.79 10.16 -0.31
CA VAL A 72 2.26 10.03 -0.43
C VAL A 72 2.92 10.20 0.93
N SER A 73 2.43 11.14 1.75
CA SER A 73 2.90 11.34 3.13
C SER A 73 2.28 10.31 4.07
N GLY A 74 3.09 9.72 4.95
CA GLY A 74 2.62 8.85 6.02
C GLY A 74 1.75 9.55 7.09
N GLU A 75 1.74 10.90 7.11
CA GLU A 75 0.89 11.70 8.00
C GLU A 75 -0.56 11.82 7.52
N GLY A 76 -0.88 11.39 6.29
CA GLY A 76 -2.24 11.36 5.77
C GLY A 76 -2.85 12.73 5.42
N LEU A 77 -2.04 13.77 5.22
CA LEU A 77 -2.46 15.12 4.83
C LEU A 77 -3.48 15.78 5.79
N PRO A 78 -3.21 15.91 7.09
CA PRO A 78 -4.20 16.32 8.10
C PRO A 78 -4.79 17.72 7.84
N ARG A 79 -4.01 18.67 7.28
CA ARG A 79 -4.52 20.03 6.96
C ARG A 79 -5.54 20.00 5.83
N VAL A 80 -5.25 19.22 4.76
CA VAL A 80 -6.17 19.07 3.63
C VAL A 80 -7.45 18.37 4.10
N ALA A 81 -7.33 17.34 4.93
CA ALA A 81 -8.47 16.62 5.51
C ALA A 81 -9.39 17.56 6.30
N LEU A 82 -8.82 18.38 7.20
CA LEU A 82 -9.58 19.33 8.01
C LEU A 82 -10.32 20.36 7.15
N GLU A 83 -9.67 20.92 6.14
CA GLU A 83 -10.34 21.86 5.23
C GLU A 83 -11.41 21.20 4.37
N ALA A 84 -11.18 19.97 3.91
CA ALA A 84 -12.17 19.19 3.18
C ALA A 84 -13.47 18.98 4.00
N VAL A 85 -13.33 18.49 5.23
CA VAL A 85 -14.52 18.23 6.08
C VAL A 85 -15.24 19.53 6.46
N LYS A 86 -14.52 20.62 6.74
CA LYS A 86 -15.13 21.95 6.96
C LYS A 86 -15.87 22.47 5.72
N ALA A 87 -15.46 22.07 4.53
CA ALA A 87 -16.14 22.39 3.28
C ALA A 87 -17.30 21.42 2.97
N GLY A 88 -17.64 20.50 3.85
CA GLY A 88 -18.69 19.50 3.66
C GLY A 88 -18.31 18.32 2.76
N ILE A 89 -17.02 18.08 2.57
CA ILE A 89 -16.48 17.02 1.70
C ILE A 89 -16.06 15.83 2.57
N GLY A 90 -16.57 14.63 2.29
CA GLY A 90 -16.13 13.41 2.94
C GLY A 90 -14.64 13.13 2.72
N TRP A 91 -13.98 12.46 3.69
CA TRP A 91 -12.56 12.18 3.64
C TRP A 91 -12.27 10.71 3.96
N VAL A 92 -11.82 9.95 2.97
CA VAL A 92 -11.52 8.53 3.13
C VAL A 92 -10.07 8.26 2.75
N LEU A 93 -9.28 7.74 3.69
CA LEU A 93 -7.91 7.34 3.45
C LEU A 93 -7.82 5.87 3.02
N LEU A 94 -6.91 5.60 2.08
CA LEU A 94 -6.55 4.26 1.66
C LEU A 94 -5.17 3.88 2.21
N SER A 95 -5.09 2.73 2.85
CA SER A 95 -3.83 2.10 3.32
C SER A 95 -3.02 2.89 4.36
N THR A 96 -3.42 4.11 4.70
CA THR A 96 -2.74 4.98 5.67
C THR A 96 -3.63 5.18 6.88
N ASP A 97 -3.31 4.53 8.00
CA ASP A 97 -4.04 4.72 9.26
C ASP A 97 -3.35 5.79 10.12
N VAL A 98 -4.12 6.81 10.49
CA VAL A 98 -3.62 7.97 11.22
C VAL A 98 -4.62 8.41 12.31
N PRO A 99 -4.13 8.86 13.49
CA PRO A 99 -5.00 9.12 14.64
C PRO A 99 -6.04 10.22 14.44
N TYR A 100 -5.77 11.23 13.59
CA TYR A 100 -6.68 12.36 13.41
C TYR A 100 -8.04 11.98 12.79
N ILE A 101 -8.13 10.82 12.14
CA ILE A 101 -9.38 10.32 11.57
C ILE A 101 -10.44 10.11 12.64
N ASP A 102 -10.06 9.63 13.82
CA ASP A 102 -11.03 9.40 14.92
C ASP A 102 -11.68 10.71 15.37
N ALA A 103 -10.88 11.78 15.48
CA ALA A 103 -11.38 13.09 15.87
C ALA A 103 -12.32 13.67 14.79
N LEU A 104 -11.90 13.64 13.51
CA LEU A 104 -12.75 14.12 12.42
C LEU A 104 -14.04 13.30 12.27
N HIS A 105 -13.95 11.97 12.40
CA HIS A 105 -15.11 11.09 12.33
C HIS A 105 -16.14 11.39 13.43
N ALA A 106 -15.67 11.68 14.64
CA ALA A 106 -16.54 12.03 15.76
C ALA A 106 -17.15 13.44 15.62
N GLU A 107 -16.38 14.40 15.09
CA GLU A 107 -16.81 15.80 14.94
C GLU A 107 -17.76 16.00 13.75
N TYR A 108 -17.63 15.21 12.67
CA TYR A 108 -18.43 15.32 11.44
C TYR A 108 -19.13 14.01 11.08
N PRO A 109 -20.05 13.48 11.94
CA PRO A 109 -20.66 12.16 11.75
C PRO A 109 -21.55 12.05 10.51
N GLU A 110 -21.99 13.18 9.94
CA GLU A 110 -22.77 13.24 8.70
C GLU A 110 -21.94 13.02 7.44
N LEU A 111 -20.61 13.16 7.51
CA LEU A 111 -19.71 12.97 6.40
C LEU A 111 -19.10 11.57 6.38
N PRO A 112 -18.85 10.97 5.20
CA PRO A 112 -18.11 9.73 5.10
C PRO A 112 -16.61 9.98 5.40
N ILE A 113 -16.22 9.75 6.65
CA ILE A 113 -14.84 9.88 7.12
C ILE A 113 -14.39 8.53 7.63
N SER A 114 -13.34 7.96 7.00
CA SER A 114 -12.92 6.59 7.30
C SER A 114 -11.48 6.33 6.84
N VAL A 115 -10.92 5.25 7.36
CA VAL A 115 -9.75 4.58 6.78
C VAL A 115 -10.19 3.24 6.22
N VAL A 116 -9.84 2.96 4.97
CA VAL A 116 -9.96 1.62 4.37
C VAL A 116 -8.57 1.09 4.12
N THR A 117 -8.17 0.06 4.84
CA THR A 117 -6.83 -0.52 4.78
C THR A 117 -6.89 -2.04 4.77
N THR A 118 -5.80 -2.69 4.37
CA THR A 118 -5.60 -4.12 4.61
C THR A 118 -4.90 -4.30 5.95
N ASP A 119 -5.11 -5.42 6.64
CA ASP A 119 -4.39 -5.76 7.87
C ASP A 119 -2.89 -5.91 7.60
N GLN A 120 -2.18 -4.81 7.77
CA GLN A 120 -0.75 -4.71 7.46
C GLN A 120 0.11 -5.58 8.38
N LEU A 121 -0.31 -5.74 9.64
CA LEU A 121 0.38 -6.61 10.59
C LEU A 121 0.25 -8.08 10.16
N SER A 122 -0.94 -8.50 9.75
CA SER A 122 -1.18 -9.83 9.20
C SER A 122 -0.41 -10.09 7.91
N ILE A 123 -0.23 -9.08 7.03
CA ILE A 123 0.65 -9.20 5.86
C ILE A 123 2.07 -9.60 6.30
N GLY A 124 2.65 -8.84 7.23
CA GLY A 124 3.99 -9.15 7.76
C GLY A 124 4.07 -10.55 8.37
N ARG A 125 3.07 -10.93 9.17
CA ARG A 125 3.00 -12.28 9.75
C ARG A 125 2.90 -13.39 8.70
N ILE A 126 2.18 -13.15 7.60
CA ILE A 126 2.13 -14.08 6.47
C ILE A 126 3.51 -14.21 5.84
N GLN A 127 4.18 -13.08 5.53
CA GLN A 127 5.53 -13.10 4.97
C GLN A 127 6.53 -13.84 5.89
N GLY A 128 6.51 -13.55 7.20
CA GLY A 128 7.38 -14.24 8.15
C GLY A 128 7.12 -15.76 8.22
N ARG A 129 5.85 -16.21 8.11
CA ARG A 129 5.52 -17.63 7.99
C ARG A 129 6.01 -18.24 6.67
N GLN A 130 5.91 -17.52 5.55
CA GLN A 130 6.50 -17.94 4.27
C GLN A 130 8.01 -18.09 4.39
N PHE A 131 8.72 -17.18 5.08
CA PHE A 131 10.17 -17.31 5.33
C PHE A 131 10.51 -18.54 6.14
N ARG A 132 9.76 -18.83 7.20
CA ARG A 132 9.97 -20.05 8.00
C ARG A 132 9.71 -21.32 7.20
N SER A 133 8.73 -21.33 6.33
CA SER A 133 8.43 -22.46 5.45
C SER A 133 9.54 -22.69 4.41
N LEU A 134 10.07 -21.61 3.82
CA LEU A 134 11.15 -21.66 2.84
C LEU A 134 12.52 -21.95 3.46
N LEU A 135 12.72 -21.60 4.74
CA LEU A 135 13.98 -21.74 5.48
C LEU A 135 13.78 -22.48 6.80
N PRO A 136 13.40 -23.77 6.77
CA PRO A 136 13.13 -24.53 8.01
C PRO A 136 14.35 -24.68 8.91
N ALA A 137 15.58 -24.62 8.36
CA ALA A 137 16.83 -24.65 9.13
C ALA A 137 17.28 -23.26 9.62
N GLY A 138 16.57 -22.18 9.22
CA GLY A 138 16.96 -20.79 9.42
C GLY A 138 17.87 -20.26 8.31
N GLY A 139 18.40 -19.06 8.49
CA GLY A 139 19.31 -18.41 7.52
C GLY A 139 19.26 -16.90 7.59
N ASN A 140 20.17 -16.26 6.87
CA ASN A 140 20.20 -14.80 6.76
C ASN A 140 19.31 -14.36 5.60
N ILE A 141 18.45 -13.39 5.85
CA ILE A 141 17.57 -12.83 4.83
C ILE A 141 17.77 -11.33 4.67
N ILE A 142 17.55 -10.83 3.47
CA ILE A 142 17.27 -9.40 3.24
C ILE A 142 15.76 -9.23 3.25
N TYR A 143 15.28 -8.19 3.95
CA TYR A 143 13.89 -7.77 3.92
C TYR A 143 13.80 -6.31 3.49
N ILE A 144 13.25 -6.05 2.29
CA ILE A 144 13.15 -4.71 1.73
C ILE A 144 11.84 -4.10 2.20
N GLN A 145 11.97 -3.18 3.14
CA GLN A 145 10.86 -2.39 3.70
C GLN A 145 10.49 -1.27 2.73
N GLY A 146 9.20 -0.94 2.65
CA GLY A 146 8.73 0.29 2.01
C GLY A 146 9.16 1.54 2.79
N ARG A 147 8.55 2.69 2.47
CA ARG A 147 8.83 3.94 3.17
C ARG A 147 8.57 3.80 4.67
N ALA A 148 9.60 3.99 5.48
CA ALA A 148 9.56 3.77 6.93
C ALA A 148 8.62 4.75 7.69
N ASP A 149 8.27 5.89 7.09
CA ASP A 149 7.31 6.86 7.63
C ASP A 149 5.84 6.40 7.49
N THR A 150 5.56 5.37 6.71
CA THR A 150 4.19 4.85 6.52
C THR A 150 3.81 3.80 7.57
N SER A 151 2.55 3.82 8.04
CA SER A 151 2.01 2.81 8.95
C SER A 151 2.09 1.41 8.34
N ALA A 152 1.82 1.27 7.04
CA ALA A 152 1.90 0.01 6.32
C ALA A 152 3.30 -0.63 6.42
N ALA A 153 4.36 0.14 6.15
CA ALA A 153 5.73 -0.37 6.21
C ALA A 153 6.13 -0.80 7.62
N ARG A 154 5.76 -0.02 8.64
CA ARG A 154 6.07 -0.34 10.04
C ARG A 154 5.35 -1.59 10.52
N LEU A 155 4.03 -1.70 10.25
CA LEU A 155 3.23 -2.84 10.69
C LEU A 155 3.63 -4.14 9.97
N ARG A 156 3.96 -4.07 8.66
CA ARG A 156 4.49 -5.25 7.94
C ARG A 156 5.83 -5.70 8.52
N LEU A 157 6.74 -4.77 8.84
CA LEU A 157 8.00 -5.11 9.48
C LEU A 157 7.75 -5.78 10.83
N GLN A 158 6.95 -5.17 11.71
CA GLN A 158 6.59 -5.72 13.00
C GLN A 158 5.99 -7.14 12.88
N GLY A 159 5.03 -7.33 11.99
CA GLY A 159 4.39 -8.65 11.81
C GLY A 159 5.36 -9.71 11.29
N MET A 160 6.30 -9.33 10.43
CA MET A 160 7.35 -10.22 9.96
C MET A 160 8.28 -10.61 11.10
N GLU A 161 8.75 -9.65 11.90
CA GLU A 161 9.61 -9.89 13.06
C GLU A 161 8.93 -10.79 14.10
N GLU A 162 7.66 -10.53 14.44
CA GLU A 162 6.86 -11.39 15.31
C GLU A 162 6.77 -12.84 14.81
N ALA A 163 6.62 -13.01 13.48
CA ALA A 163 6.44 -14.34 12.90
C ALA A 163 7.74 -15.12 12.79
N ILE A 164 8.91 -14.48 12.69
CA ILE A 164 10.22 -15.15 12.67
C ILE A 164 10.83 -15.27 14.06
N ASP A 165 10.25 -14.66 15.09
CA ASP A 165 10.74 -14.77 16.46
C ASP A 165 10.83 -16.22 16.91
N GLY A 166 11.88 -16.52 17.69
CA GLY A 166 12.20 -17.88 18.10
C GLY A 166 12.69 -18.82 16.98
N SER A 167 12.82 -18.32 15.73
CA SER A 167 13.46 -19.08 14.63
C SER A 167 14.97 -18.76 14.53
N LYS A 168 15.67 -19.48 13.66
CA LYS A 168 17.08 -19.19 13.33
C LYS A 168 17.20 -18.25 12.12
N ILE A 169 16.14 -17.55 11.73
CA ILE A 169 16.16 -16.56 10.65
C ILE A 169 16.65 -15.23 11.19
N LYS A 170 17.62 -14.62 10.49
CA LYS A 170 18.13 -13.28 10.81
C LYS A 170 17.83 -12.34 9.65
N ALA A 171 17.00 -11.32 9.89
CA ALA A 171 16.62 -10.38 8.88
C ALA A 171 17.49 -9.12 8.91
N LYS A 172 18.06 -8.76 7.76
CA LYS A 172 18.65 -7.47 7.50
C LYS A 172 17.63 -6.61 6.74
N VAL A 173 17.17 -5.53 7.35
CA VAL A 173 16.20 -4.62 6.75
C VAL A 173 16.92 -3.61 5.86
N LEU A 174 16.46 -3.48 4.60
CA LEU A 174 16.86 -2.42 3.67
C LEU A 174 15.64 -1.54 3.39
N ILE A 175 15.86 -0.24 3.20
CA ILE A 175 14.77 0.72 2.96
C ILE A 175 14.60 0.93 1.46
N GLY A 176 13.38 0.70 0.98
CA GLY A 176 12.89 1.04 -0.34
C GLY A 176 11.80 2.13 -0.30
N GLU A 177 11.15 2.35 -1.43
CA GLU A 177 10.12 3.39 -1.63
C GLU A 177 8.93 2.86 -2.45
N TRP A 178 8.62 1.56 -2.31
CA TRP A 178 7.52 0.87 -2.99
C TRP A 178 7.68 0.68 -4.50
N THR A 179 8.80 1.09 -5.10
CA THR A 179 9.05 0.96 -6.54
C THR A 179 10.12 -0.08 -6.84
N GLU A 180 10.08 -0.66 -8.03
CA GLU A 180 11.09 -1.61 -8.52
C GLU A 180 12.49 -0.98 -8.46
N ALA A 181 12.63 0.24 -9.00
CA ALA A 181 13.90 0.97 -8.99
C ALA A 181 14.44 1.20 -7.56
N SER A 182 13.57 1.41 -6.57
CA SER A 182 14.00 1.57 -5.18
C SER A 182 14.48 0.26 -4.56
N GLY A 183 13.83 -0.86 -4.87
CA GLY A 183 14.29 -2.18 -4.46
C GLY A 183 15.66 -2.52 -5.05
N GLU A 184 15.84 -2.24 -6.34
CA GLU A 184 17.13 -2.40 -7.02
C GLU A 184 18.22 -1.54 -6.37
N ARG A 185 17.97 -0.24 -6.17
CA ARG A 185 18.93 0.68 -5.52
C ARG A 185 19.31 0.23 -4.11
N ALA A 186 18.33 -0.20 -3.31
CA ALA A 186 18.57 -0.65 -1.94
C ALA A 186 19.54 -1.83 -1.90
N VAL A 187 19.32 -2.84 -2.74
CA VAL A 187 20.18 -4.02 -2.82
C VAL A 187 21.53 -3.68 -3.43
N LEU A 188 21.61 -2.89 -4.51
CA LEU A 188 22.89 -2.44 -5.10
C LEU A 188 23.73 -1.66 -4.09
N SER A 189 23.11 -0.79 -3.28
CA SER A 189 23.81 -0.04 -2.24
C SER A 189 24.36 -0.97 -1.16
N TRP A 190 23.58 -1.95 -0.71
CA TRP A 190 24.06 -2.94 0.25
C TRP A 190 25.19 -3.79 -0.32
N LEU A 191 25.10 -4.25 -1.56
CA LEU A 191 26.13 -5.08 -2.22
C LEU A 191 27.48 -4.37 -2.38
N ARG A 192 27.53 -3.03 -2.31
CA ARG A 192 28.77 -2.24 -2.36
C ARG A 192 29.51 -2.19 -1.03
N LEU A 193 28.84 -2.57 0.07
CA LEU A 193 29.46 -2.56 1.39
C LEU A 193 30.40 -3.77 1.53
N SER A 194 31.60 -3.55 2.08
CA SER A 194 32.56 -4.66 2.37
C SER A 194 31.95 -5.74 3.27
N THR A 195 31.02 -5.36 4.15
CA THR A 195 30.28 -6.31 5.01
C THR A 195 29.41 -7.30 4.23
N SER A 196 29.09 -7.03 2.96
CA SER A 196 28.32 -7.97 2.12
C SER A 196 29.17 -9.08 1.50
N GLU A 197 30.50 -8.97 1.49
CA GLU A 197 31.39 -9.92 0.80
C GLU A 197 31.45 -11.30 1.45
N GLY A 198 31.33 -11.35 2.77
CA GLY A 198 31.31 -12.61 3.56
C GLY A 198 29.92 -13.11 3.92
N GLU A 199 28.85 -12.44 3.47
CA GLU A 199 27.48 -12.82 3.84
C GLU A 199 27.01 -14.07 3.08
N THR A 200 26.39 -14.97 3.80
CA THR A 200 25.62 -16.08 3.22
C THR A 200 24.14 -15.70 3.22
N LEU A 201 23.62 -15.34 2.05
CA LEU A 201 22.21 -15.02 1.91
C LEU A 201 21.39 -16.27 1.60
N SER A 202 20.23 -16.40 2.23
CA SER A 202 19.32 -17.55 2.09
C SER A 202 17.99 -17.21 1.44
N LEU A 203 17.52 -15.93 1.53
CA LEU A 203 16.26 -15.48 0.96
C LEU A 203 16.26 -13.94 0.81
N VAL A 204 15.52 -13.45 -0.15
CA VAL A 204 15.20 -12.02 -0.32
C VAL A 204 13.71 -11.82 -0.24
N GLY A 205 13.24 -11.14 0.81
CA GLY A 205 11.86 -10.71 0.96
C GLY A 205 11.70 -9.22 0.69
N ALA A 206 10.56 -8.82 0.18
CA ALA A 206 10.21 -7.41 0.03
C ALA A 206 8.74 -7.17 0.42
N GLN A 207 8.46 -5.97 0.88
CA GLN A 207 7.10 -5.58 1.27
C GLN A 207 6.16 -5.34 0.09
N ASN A 208 6.65 -5.39 -1.16
CA ASN A 208 5.81 -5.55 -2.34
C ASN A 208 6.55 -6.28 -3.47
N ASP A 209 5.80 -6.73 -4.48
CA ASP A 209 6.33 -7.51 -5.60
C ASP A 209 7.29 -6.70 -6.47
N ALA A 210 7.01 -5.41 -6.69
CA ALA A 210 7.88 -4.54 -7.48
C ALA A 210 9.28 -4.41 -6.88
N MET A 211 9.41 -4.17 -5.57
CA MET A 211 10.71 -4.12 -4.90
C MET A 211 11.42 -5.48 -4.92
N ALA A 212 10.69 -6.60 -4.84
CA ALA A 212 11.28 -7.94 -4.96
C ALA A 212 11.92 -8.16 -6.34
N ILE A 213 11.25 -7.74 -7.41
CA ILE A 213 11.78 -7.80 -8.78
C ILE A 213 12.99 -6.86 -8.94
N GLY A 214 12.95 -5.65 -8.38
CA GLY A 214 14.10 -4.75 -8.36
C GLY A 214 15.31 -5.37 -7.65
N ALA A 215 15.10 -6.04 -6.52
CA ALA A 215 16.15 -6.79 -5.83
C ALA A 215 16.73 -7.91 -6.68
N ARG A 216 15.87 -8.66 -7.39
CA ARG A 216 16.28 -9.72 -8.30
C ARG A 216 17.16 -9.19 -9.44
N LYS A 217 16.83 -8.01 -10.01
CA LYS A 217 17.65 -7.32 -11.03
C LYS A 217 19.01 -6.92 -10.49
N ALA A 218 19.09 -6.34 -9.29
CA ALA A 218 20.34 -5.98 -8.63
C ALA A 218 21.24 -7.21 -8.41
N ILE A 219 20.65 -8.31 -7.97
CA ILE A 219 21.34 -9.59 -7.74
C ILE A 219 21.82 -10.19 -9.06
N ALA A 220 21.00 -10.19 -10.10
CA ALA A 220 21.39 -10.65 -11.43
C ALA A 220 22.64 -9.92 -11.96
N ALA A 221 22.71 -8.61 -11.71
CA ALA A 221 23.83 -7.78 -12.18
C ALA A 221 25.11 -7.94 -11.35
N ARG A 222 25.05 -8.28 -10.07
CA ARG A 222 26.21 -8.22 -9.15
C ARG A 222 26.57 -9.53 -8.47
N ARG A 223 25.62 -10.42 -8.28
CA ARG A 223 25.76 -11.73 -7.60
C ARG A 223 24.87 -12.78 -8.28
N PRO A 224 25.04 -13.06 -9.59
CA PRO A 224 24.15 -13.95 -10.33
C PRO A 224 24.02 -15.34 -9.72
N GLN A 225 25.02 -15.78 -8.95
CA GLN A 225 24.97 -17.03 -8.19
C GLN A 225 23.89 -17.06 -7.11
N TRP A 226 23.30 -15.93 -6.70
CA TRP A 226 22.20 -15.85 -5.74
C TRP A 226 20.82 -15.86 -6.40
N LEU A 227 20.71 -15.94 -7.74
CA LEU A 227 19.42 -15.99 -8.42
C LEU A 227 18.59 -17.24 -8.14
N HIS A 228 19.23 -18.30 -7.63
CA HIS A 228 18.57 -19.53 -7.20
C HIS A 228 17.88 -19.39 -5.84
N LEU A 229 18.17 -18.35 -5.08
CA LEU A 229 17.54 -18.10 -3.78
C LEU A 229 16.05 -17.77 -3.95
N PRO A 230 15.21 -18.11 -2.95
CA PRO A 230 13.82 -17.69 -2.97
C PRO A 230 13.69 -16.18 -2.81
N PHE A 231 12.87 -15.58 -3.67
CA PHE A 231 12.42 -14.20 -3.58
C PHE A 231 10.94 -14.19 -3.19
N THR A 232 10.53 -13.29 -2.31
CA THR A 232 9.12 -13.16 -1.94
C THR A 232 8.68 -11.71 -1.98
N GLY A 233 7.40 -11.49 -2.29
CA GLY A 233 6.81 -10.15 -2.42
C GLY A 233 5.51 -9.99 -1.64
N CYS A 234 4.76 -8.99 -2.03
CA CYS A 234 3.40 -8.68 -1.59
C CYS A 234 2.76 -7.79 -2.66
N ASP A 235 1.50 -7.74 -2.74
CA ASP A 235 0.46 -7.20 -3.60
C ASP A 235 -0.31 -8.35 -4.26
N GLY A 236 0.40 -9.34 -4.81
CA GLY A 236 -0.16 -10.61 -5.28
C GLY A 236 -1.24 -10.43 -6.35
N LEU A 237 -1.05 -9.45 -7.26
CA LEU A 237 -1.97 -9.26 -8.38
C LEU A 237 -1.95 -10.48 -9.32
N PRO A 238 -3.08 -10.84 -9.96
CA PRO A 238 -3.15 -12.01 -10.85
C PRO A 238 -2.11 -12.00 -11.97
N GLU A 239 -1.94 -10.85 -12.64
CA GLU A 239 -0.99 -10.65 -13.75
C GLU A 239 0.37 -10.09 -13.28
N GLY A 240 0.53 -9.85 -11.97
CA GLY A 240 1.75 -9.43 -11.32
C GLY A 240 2.31 -10.52 -10.41
N GLY A 241 2.26 -10.34 -9.09
CA GLY A 241 2.87 -11.25 -8.12
C GLY A 241 2.49 -12.72 -8.26
N GLN A 242 1.23 -13.06 -8.58
CA GLN A 242 0.81 -14.44 -8.80
C GLN A 242 1.43 -15.04 -10.07
N LEU A 243 1.54 -14.24 -11.15
CA LEU A 243 2.22 -14.66 -12.37
C LEU A 243 3.71 -14.86 -12.11
N LEU A 244 4.37 -13.93 -11.41
CA LEU A 244 5.78 -14.04 -11.03
C LEU A 244 6.08 -15.30 -10.20
N VAL A 245 5.15 -15.73 -9.35
CA VAL A 245 5.28 -17.00 -8.63
C VAL A 245 5.14 -18.19 -9.58
N LYS A 246 4.17 -18.18 -10.49
CA LYS A 246 3.99 -19.25 -11.48
C LYS A 246 5.20 -19.41 -12.41
N GLU A 247 5.87 -18.31 -12.73
CA GLU A 247 7.07 -18.26 -13.56
C GLU A 247 8.36 -18.56 -12.78
N GLY A 248 8.29 -18.78 -11.46
CA GLY A 248 9.44 -19.05 -10.60
C GLY A 248 10.34 -17.82 -10.36
N GLN A 249 9.89 -16.62 -10.66
CA GLN A 249 10.59 -15.39 -10.35
C GLN A 249 10.43 -15.01 -8.86
N LEU A 250 9.28 -15.31 -8.27
CA LEU A 250 9.03 -15.28 -6.84
C LEU A 250 8.73 -16.69 -6.33
N ALA A 251 9.13 -16.97 -5.09
CA ALA A 251 8.74 -18.20 -4.41
C ALA A 251 7.37 -18.08 -3.73
N ALA A 252 7.00 -16.86 -3.32
CA ALA A 252 5.71 -16.56 -2.70
C ALA A 252 5.39 -15.08 -2.78
N THR A 253 4.11 -14.74 -2.67
CA THR A 253 3.62 -13.37 -2.49
C THR A 253 2.47 -13.34 -1.49
N VAL A 254 2.01 -12.16 -1.09
CA VAL A 254 0.80 -11.98 -0.28
C VAL A 254 -0.23 -11.23 -1.11
N ILE A 255 -1.40 -11.83 -1.29
CA ILE A 255 -2.50 -11.22 -2.05
C ILE A 255 -3.18 -10.16 -1.19
N MET A 256 -3.25 -8.95 -1.73
CA MET A 256 -4.03 -7.83 -1.21
C MET A 256 -5.21 -7.55 -2.13
N GLN A 257 -6.33 -7.14 -1.52
CA GLN A 257 -7.47 -6.62 -2.25
C GLN A 257 -7.31 -5.11 -2.47
N SER A 258 -8.03 -4.57 -3.48
CA SER A 258 -8.19 -3.13 -3.61
C SER A 258 -8.92 -2.55 -2.39
N ASN A 259 -8.43 -1.44 -1.87
CA ASN A 259 -9.11 -0.68 -0.82
C ASN A 259 -10.10 0.35 -1.43
N ALA A 260 -9.94 0.71 -2.69
CA ALA A 260 -10.68 1.80 -3.31
C ALA A 260 -12.15 1.46 -3.58
N GLY A 261 -12.44 0.25 -4.05
CA GLY A 261 -13.83 -0.21 -4.23
C GLY A 261 -14.62 -0.17 -2.92
N PRO A 262 -14.16 -0.82 -1.84
CA PRO A 262 -14.79 -0.74 -0.52
C PRO A 262 -14.94 0.69 0.01
N ALA A 263 -13.99 1.60 -0.28
CA ALA A 263 -14.10 3.01 0.09
C ALA A 263 -15.27 3.70 -0.62
N ILE A 264 -15.44 3.46 -1.93
CA ILE A 264 -16.57 3.99 -2.69
C ILE A 264 -17.89 3.40 -2.19
N ASP A 265 -17.94 2.10 -1.92
CA ASP A 265 -19.15 1.43 -1.40
C ASP A 265 -19.55 1.98 -0.02
N LEU A 266 -18.60 2.27 0.85
CA LEU A 266 -18.80 2.94 2.13
C LEU A 266 -19.38 4.36 1.97
N ILE A 267 -18.80 5.16 1.05
CA ILE A 267 -19.30 6.49 0.72
C ILE A 267 -20.74 6.39 0.21
N ALA A 268 -21.03 5.43 -0.65
CA ALA A 268 -22.36 5.20 -1.18
C ALA A 268 -23.37 4.79 -0.10
N ALA A 269 -22.96 3.96 0.85
CA ALA A 269 -23.82 3.55 1.97
C ALA A 269 -24.22 4.77 2.81
N GLN A 270 -23.30 5.66 3.13
CA GLN A 270 -23.61 6.85 3.92
C GLN A 270 -24.39 7.88 3.11
N LEU A 271 -23.95 8.26 1.91
CA LEU A 271 -24.56 9.34 1.15
C LEU A 271 -25.90 8.97 0.50
N ASN A 272 -26.09 7.71 0.11
CA ASN A 272 -27.30 7.25 -0.56
C ASN A 272 -28.29 6.57 0.37
N LYS A 273 -27.80 5.84 1.38
CA LYS A 273 -28.63 5.02 2.28
C LYS A 273 -28.69 5.54 3.72
N ARG A 274 -27.97 6.63 4.02
CA ARG A 274 -27.82 7.23 5.36
C ARG A 274 -27.31 6.22 6.42
N GLN A 275 -26.49 5.26 6.00
CA GLN A 275 -25.81 4.33 6.89
C GLN A 275 -24.47 4.96 7.29
N PRO A 276 -24.23 5.25 8.58
CA PRO A 276 -22.97 5.85 9.02
C PRO A 276 -21.76 5.01 8.59
N ALA A 277 -20.72 5.66 8.06
CA ALA A 277 -19.47 4.98 7.76
C ALA A 277 -18.77 4.58 9.08
N PRO A 278 -18.16 3.40 9.17
CA PRO A 278 -17.28 3.10 10.30
C PRO A 278 -15.99 3.92 10.16
N ALA A 279 -15.35 4.26 11.29
CA ALA A 279 -14.09 4.98 11.28
C ALA A 279 -12.96 4.18 10.56
N ARG A 280 -13.05 2.85 10.59
CA ARG A 280 -12.08 1.95 9.93
C ARG A 280 -12.76 0.75 9.29
N VAL A 281 -12.25 0.37 8.11
CA VAL A 281 -12.53 -0.89 7.40
C VAL A 281 -11.20 -1.59 7.16
N VAL A 282 -11.06 -2.82 7.68
CA VAL A 282 -9.82 -3.59 7.58
C VAL A 282 -10.05 -4.85 6.76
N LEU A 283 -9.43 -4.93 5.59
CA LEU A 283 -9.48 -6.06 4.68
C LEU A 283 -8.45 -7.13 5.07
N GLN A 284 -8.77 -8.40 4.84
CA GLN A 284 -7.88 -9.50 5.22
C GLN A 284 -6.99 -9.94 4.04
N PRO A 285 -5.66 -9.99 4.22
CA PRO A 285 -4.74 -10.52 3.23
C PRO A 285 -4.69 -12.05 3.27
N ARG A 286 -4.15 -12.66 2.20
CA ARG A 286 -3.88 -14.11 2.16
C ARG A 286 -2.53 -14.41 1.50
N GLY A 287 -1.85 -15.48 1.96
CA GLY A 287 -0.63 -15.95 1.31
C GLY A 287 -0.89 -16.55 -0.08
N TYR A 288 0.14 -16.54 -0.93
CA TYR A 288 0.14 -17.20 -2.23
C TYR A 288 1.58 -17.65 -2.57
N PRO A 289 1.84 -18.90 -2.82
CA PRO A 289 1.08 -20.04 -2.36
C PRO A 289 1.03 -20.05 -0.88
#